data_36a22fff49f90cf9cd50a2fb2f85afe6
#
_entry.id   36a22fff49f90cf9cd50a2fb2f85afe6
#
_cell.length_a   1.000
_cell.length_b   1.000
_cell.length_c   1.000
_cell.angle_alpha   90.00
_cell.angle_beta   90.00
_cell.angle_gamma   90.00
#
_symmetry.space_group_name_H-M   'P 1'
#
loop_
_entity.id
_entity.type
_entity.pdbx_description
1 polymer ?
#
loop_
_entity_poly.entity_id
_entity_poly.type
_entity_poly.pdbx_seq_one_letter_code
_entity_poly.pdbx_strand_id
1 'polypeptide(L)'
;MGPAVPRRATMTLFSKADCLDCHRVRMVLAEKGVSCEVVYPDPARIQEDLLDLNPYGSVPTLVDRDLVLYDGRIILEYLDERFPHPPLMPVDPASRARFRIAMLRMERDWYALIAALDAPGEKNRPALLKQLLASLLQTQPLFANPPYFLGQDFSLVDITMAPLLWRLPHCGVELTPQAGALRDYAERLFQRPAFARSLSPQESAMRPLPH
;
A
#
# COMPACT_ATOMS: atom_id res chain seq x y z
N MET A 1 22.42 18.15 15.60
CA MET A 1 22.77 16.72 15.72
C MET A 1 21.56 16.07 16.39
N GLY A 2 20.78 15.31 15.61
CA GLY A 2 19.65 14.55 16.17
C GLY A 2 20.14 13.42 17.09
N PRO A 3 19.28 12.89 17.99
CA PRO A 3 19.64 11.77 18.84
C PRO A 3 20.11 10.60 17.99
N ALA A 4 21.20 9.94 18.42
CA ALA A 4 21.73 8.78 17.71
C ALA A 4 20.71 7.64 17.78
N VAL A 5 20.16 7.25 16.62
CA VAL A 5 19.29 6.08 16.52
C VAL A 5 20.13 4.85 16.89
N PRO A 6 19.70 4.03 17.86
CA PRO A 6 20.44 2.82 18.22
C PRO A 6 20.48 1.89 17.00
N ARG A 7 21.69 1.46 16.59
CA ARG A 7 21.89 0.51 15.48
C ARG A 7 21.11 -0.78 15.78
N ARG A 8 20.05 -1.01 15.00
CA ARG A 8 19.32 -2.28 15.05
C ARG A 8 19.97 -3.28 14.11
N ALA A 9 20.19 -4.49 14.59
CA ALA A 9 20.75 -5.58 13.75
C ALA A 9 19.75 -6.05 12.68
N THR A 10 18.45 -5.89 12.95
CA THR A 10 17.35 -6.30 12.08
C THR A 10 16.57 -5.07 11.62
N MET A 11 16.18 -5.05 10.34
CA MET A 11 15.28 -4.04 9.81
C MET A 11 13.96 -4.06 10.59
N THR A 12 13.44 -2.89 10.95
CA THR A 12 12.19 -2.76 11.72
C THR A 12 11.24 -1.81 11.01
N LEU A 13 10.00 -2.26 10.81
CA LEU A 13 8.90 -1.45 10.27
C LEU A 13 7.88 -1.15 11.37
N PHE A 14 7.73 0.11 11.72
CA PHE A 14 6.59 0.58 12.52
C PHE A 14 5.38 0.74 11.60
N SER A 15 4.30 0.05 11.92
CA SER A 15 3.16 -0.16 11.05
C SER A 15 1.86 -0.03 11.83
N LYS A 16 0.80 0.41 11.17
CA LYS A 16 -0.57 0.30 11.65
C LYS A 16 -1.29 -0.80 10.89
N ALA A 17 -2.12 -1.56 11.59
CA ALA A 17 -2.72 -2.78 11.06
C ALA A 17 -3.77 -2.54 9.96
N ASP A 18 -4.39 -1.35 9.94
CA ASP A 18 -5.45 -0.94 9.00
C ASP A 18 -5.02 0.19 8.03
N CYS A 19 -3.73 0.48 7.94
CA CYS A 19 -3.19 1.56 7.12
C CYS A 19 -2.82 1.08 5.71
N LEU A 20 -3.33 1.75 4.67
CA LEU A 20 -3.02 1.47 3.27
C LEU A 20 -1.52 1.57 2.97
N ASP A 21 -0.88 2.65 3.42
CA ASP A 21 0.56 2.88 3.21
C ASP A 21 1.42 1.82 3.91
N CYS A 22 1.02 1.44 5.12
CA CYS A 22 1.69 0.37 5.85
C CYS A 22 1.54 -0.98 5.15
N HIS A 23 0.36 -1.29 4.61
CA HIS A 23 0.12 -2.54 3.90
C HIS A 23 1.00 -2.66 2.65
N ARG A 24 1.07 -1.60 1.82
CA ARG A 24 1.93 -1.64 0.63
C ARG A 24 3.42 -1.82 0.96
N VAL A 25 3.92 -1.24 2.07
CA VAL A 25 5.30 -1.48 2.54
C VAL A 25 5.49 -2.94 2.95
N ARG A 26 4.57 -3.50 3.73
CA ARG A 26 4.63 -4.93 4.09
C ARG A 26 4.58 -5.83 2.85
N MET A 27 3.81 -5.44 1.82
CA MET A 27 3.73 -6.18 0.57
C MET A 27 5.05 -6.16 -0.20
N VAL A 28 5.76 -5.01 -0.27
CA VAL A 28 7.10 -4.96 -0.88
C VAL A 28 8.07 -5.86 -0.12
N LEU A 29 8.10 -5.80 1.21
CA LEU A 29 8.96 -6.66 2.03
C LEU A 29 8.69 -8.15 1.75
N ALA A 30 7.42 -8.53 1.63
CA ALA A 30 7.02 -9.89 1.31
C ALA A 30 7.41 -10.31 -0.12
N GLU A 31 7.27 -9.43 -1.12
CA GLU A 31 7.69 -9.70 -2.51
C GLU A 31 9.21 -9.84 -2.63
N LYS A 32 9.96 -9.02 -1.90
CA LYS A 32 11.43 -9.09 -1.84
C LYS A 32 11.96 -10.25 -1.00
N GLY A 33 11.09 -10.92 -0.24
CA GLY A 33 11.51 -11.98 0.69
C GLY A 33 12.43 -11.48 1.81
N VAL A 34 12.28 -10.19 2.19
CA VAL A 34 13.13 -9.54 3.19
C VAL A 34 12.58 -9.80 4.59
N SER A 35 13.46 -10.27 5.48
CA SER A 35 13.13 -10.39 6.90
C SER A 35 13.10 -8.99 7.54
N CYS A 36 11.97 -8.65 8.12
CA CYS A 36 11.74 -7.38 8.79
C CYS A 36 10.88 -7.61 10.02
N GLU A 37 11.27 -7.03 11.14
CA GLU A 37 10.42 -6.98 12.33
C GLU A 37 9.31 -5.97 12.10
N VAL A 38 8.05 -6.40 12.15
CA VAL A 38 6.89 -5.51 12.02
C VAL A 38 6.34 -5.22 13.41
N VAL A 39 6.45 -3.96 13.84
CA VAL A 39 5.97 -3.47 15.14
C VAL A 39 4.67 -2.68 14.93
N TYR A 40 3.65 -3.01 15.70
CA TYR A 40 2.39 -2.27 15.75
C TYR A 40 2.35 -1.45 17.04
N PRO A 41 2.70 -0.17 17.00
CA PRO A 41 2.63 0.70 18.18
C PRO A 41 1.20 0.85 18.68
N ASP A 42 1.03 1.16 19.95
CA ASP A 42 -0.28 1.49 20.51
C ASP A 42 -0.88 2.68 19.75
N PRO A 43 -2.08 2.56 19.16
CA PRO A 43 -2.72 3.65 18.43
C PRO A 43 -2.87 4.94 19.24
N ALA A 44 -3.03 4.84 20.57
CA ALA A 44 -3.15 6.00 21.46
C ALA A 44 -1.82 6.74 21.67
N ARG A 45 -0.69 6.09 21.43
CA ARG A 45 0.66 6.62 21.70
C ARG A 45 1.56 6.66 20.46
N ILE A 46 1.07 6.25 19.30
CA ILE A 46 1.86 6.08 18.09
C ILE A 46 2.68 7.33 17.74
N GLN A 47 2.09 8.50 17.87
CA GLN A 47 2.76 9.75 17.58
C GLN A 47 3.90 10.01 18.57
N GLU A 48 3.64 9.85 19.87
CA GLU A 48 4.63 10.06 20.93
C GLU A 48 5.80 9.07 20.79
N ASP A 49 5.50 7.78 20.59
CA ASP A 49 6.49 6.71 20.51
C ASP A 49 7.41 6.84 19.26
N LEU A 50 6.97 7.52 18.21
CA LEU A 50 7.72 7.67 16.96
C LEU A 50 8.38 9.04 16.77
N LEU A 51 8.10 10.06 17.60
CA LEU A 51 8.65 11.41 17.44
C LEU A 51 10.17 11.43 17.46
N ASP A 52 10.82 10.54 18.22
CA ASP A 52 12.29 10.43 18.26
C ASP A 52 12.88 9.87 16.96
N LEU A 53 12.10 9.13 16.18
CA LEU A 53 12.52 8.53 14.92
C LEU A 53 12.14 9.38 13.71
N ASN A 54 10.99 10.02 13.75
CA ASN A 54 10.36 10.70 12.64
C ASN A 54 9.62 11.94 13.16
N PRO A 55 9.91 13.14 12.63
CA PRO A 55 9.36 14.39 13.15
C PRO A 55 7.83 14.52 13.02
N TYR A 56 7.21 13.66 12.23
CA TYR A 56 5.74 13.61 12.07
C TYR A 56 5.08 12.60 13.01
N GLY A 57 5.85 11.76 13.72
CA GLY A 57 5.31 10.70 14.59
C GLY A 57 4.34 9.78 13.85
N SER A 58 4.61 9.48 12.58
CA SER A 58 3.67 8.80 11.67
C SER A 58 4.14 7.41 11.26
N VAL A 59 3.23 6.61 10.75
CA VAL A 59 3.52 5.32 10.13
C VAL A 59 3.11 5.36 8.65
N PRO A 60 3.80 4.59 7.77
CA PRO A 60 4.93 3.68 8.05
C PRO A 60 6.22 4.45 8.39
N THR A 61 6.99 3.93 9.34
CA THR A 61 8.37 4.35 9.60
C THR A 61 9.25 3.10 9.56
N LEU A 62 10.28 3.13 8.70
CA LEU A 62 11.23 2.04 8.52
C LEU A 62 12.57 2.41 9.14
N VAL A 63 13.14 1.51 9.92
CA VAL A 63 14.51 1.63 10.44
C VAL A 63 15.35 0.51 9.84
N ASP A 64 16.37 0.86 9.05
CA ASP A 64 17.39 -0.05 8.55
C ASP A 64 18.75 0.41 9.07
N ARG A 65 19.25 -0.26 10.09
CA ARG A 65 20.49 0.08 10.82
C ARG A 65 20.38 1.48 11.45
N ASP A 66 21.11 2.45 10.91
CA ASP A 66 21.15 3.85 11.31
C ASP A 66 20.29 4.78 10.41
N LEU A 67 19.71 4.21 9.34
CA LEU A 67 18.81 4.93 8.45
C LEU A 67 17.37 4.83 8.95
N VAL A 68 16.71 5.98 9.09
CA VAL A 68 15.28 6.08 9.37
C VAL A 68 14.58 6.70 8.18
N LEU A 69 13.56 6.03 7.67
CA LEU A 69 12.72 6.49 6.56
C LEU A 69 11.25 6.54 6.99
N TYR A 70 10.57 7.55 6.51
CA TYR A 70 9.12 7.73 6.66
C TYR A 70 8.54 8.21 5.32
N ASP A 71 7.20 8.20 5.18
CA ASP A 71 6.46 8.27 3.92
C ASP A 71 6.55 6.95 3.11
N GLY A 72 5.37 6.38 2.84
CA GLY A 72 5.27 5.08 2.17
C GLY A 72 5.97 5.04 0.82
N ARG A 73 5.90 6.11 0.01
CA ARG A 73 6.53 6.15 -1.33
C ARG A 73 8.05 6.07 -1.25
N ILE A 74 8.64 6.80 -0.31
CA ILE A 74 10.09 6.81 -0.11
C ILE A 74 10.55 5.40 0.32
N ILE A 75 9.82 4.78 1.25
CA ILE A 75 10.14 3.45 1.73
C ILE A 75 10.01 2.40 0.61
N LEU A 76 8.97 2.46 -0.21
CA LEU A 76 8.78 1.55 -1.34
C LEU A 76 9.94 1.60 -2.34
N GLU A 77 10.34 2.81 -2.76
CA GLU A 77 11.46 2.99 -3.70
C GLU A 77 12.78 2.57 -3.07
N TYR A 78 13.03 2.93 -1.81
CA TYR A 78 14.22 2.49 -1.08
C TYR A 78 14.33 0.96 -1.04
N LEU A 79 13.25 0.27 -0.70
CA LEU A 79 13.24 -1.19 -0.64
C LEU A 79 13.48 -1.84 -2.01
N ASP A 80 12.92 -1.25 -3.09
CA ASP A 80 13.17 -1.75 -4.44
C ASP A 80 14.62 -1.55 -4.88
N GLU A 81 15.22 -0.41 -4.57
CA GLU A 81 16.61 -0.12 -4.88
C GLU A 81 17.60 -0.91 -3.99
N ARG A 82 17.26 -1.09 -2.71
CA ARG A 82 18.07 -1.83 -1.73
C ARG A 82 18.09 -3.34 -2.01
N PHE A 83 16.98 -3.86 -2.52
CA PHE A 83 16.77 -5.27 -2.86
C PHE A 83 16.29 -5.37 -4.32
N PRO A 84 17.21 -5.34 -5.30
CA PRO A 84 16.85 -5.14 -6.71
C PRO A 84 16.10 -6.31 -7.35
N HIS A 85 15.99 -7.46 -6.69
CA HIS A 85 15.31 -8.64 -7.21
C HIS A 85 14.19 -9.14 -6.32
N PRO A 86 13.02 -9.46 -6.89
CA PRO A 86 12.56 -9.10 -8.24
C PRO A 86 12.42 -7.57 -8.40
N PRO A 87 12.68 -6.99 -9.59
CA PRO A 87 12.51 -5.55 -9.82
C PRO A 87 11.02 -5.19 -9.77
N LEU A 88 10.68 -4.10 -9.09
CA LEU A 88 9.31 -3.59 -8.97
C LEU A 88 9.13 -2.22 -9.65
N MET A 89 10.22 -1.63 -10.15
CA MET A 89 10.22 -0.42 -10.95
C MET A 89 10.97 -0.65 -12.27
N PRO A 90 10.50 -0.03 -13.37
CA PRO A 90 11.19 -0.11 -14.64
C PRO A 90 12.56 0.57 -14.60
N VAL A 91 13.46 0.19 -15.51
CA VAL A 91 14.82 0.73 -15.57
C VAL A 91 14.84 2.11 -16.22
N ASP A 92 14.04 2.30 -17.29
CA ASP A 92 14.09 3.55 -18.05
C ASP A 92 13.43 4.73 -17.29
N PRO A 93 14.03 5.94 -17.35
CA PRO A 93 13.56 7.09 -16.59
C PRO A 93 12.14 7.55 -16.94
N ALA A 94 11.71 7.43 -18.19
CA ALA A 94 10.39 7.86 -18.63
C ALA A 94 9.30 6.95 -18.05
N SER A 95 9.51 5.64 -18.09
CA SER A 95 8.60 4.67 -17.45
C SER A 95 8.58 4.84 -15.92
N ARG A 96 9.74 5.04 -15.27
CA ARG A 96 9.78 5.36 -13.83
C ARG A 96 8.93 6.58 -13.48
N ALA A 97 9.05 7.65 -14.28
CA ALA A 97 8.24 8.86 -14.08
C ALA A 97 6.73 8.58 -14.22
N ARG A 98 6.32 7.79 -15.23
CA ARG A 98 4.91 7.38 -15.40
C ARG A 98 4.40 6.57 -14.22
N PHE A 99 5.20 5.65 -13.67
CA PHE A 99 4.85 4.84 -12.51
C PHE A 99 4.66 5.72 -11.27
N ARG A 100 5.57 6.68 -11.02
CA ARG A 100 5.44 7.64 -9.92
C ARG A 100 4.19 8.51 -10.04
N ILE A 101 3.85 8.96 -11.25
CA ILE A 101 2.61 9.72 -11.50
C ILE A 101 1.39 8.84 -11.23
N ALA A 102 1.38 7.58 -11.65
CA ALA A 102 0.27 6.68 -11.38
C ALA A 102 0.07 6.48 -9.87
N MET A 103 1.12 6.16 -9.12
CA MET A 103 1.06 6.02 -7.67
C MET A 103 0.58 7.31 -6.97
N LEU A 104 1.13 8.48 -7.37
CA LEU A 104 0.70 9.77 -6.84
C LEU A 104 -0.80 10.03 -7.06
N ARG A 105 -1.33 9.69 -8.24
CA ARG A 105 -2.75 9.82 -8.54
C ARG A 105 -3.60 8.88 -7.69
N MET A 106 -3.19 7.62 -7.53
CA MET A 106 -3.88 6.66 -6.66
C MET A 106 -4.00 7.19 -5.22
N GLU A 107 -2.92 7.76 -4.69
CA GLU A 107 -2.92 8.35 -3.35
C GLU A 107 -3.86 9.57 -3.25
N ARG A 108 -3.78 10.48 -4.20
CA ARG A 108 -4.59 11.71 -4.19
C ARG A 108 -6.07 11.45 -4.47
N ASP A 109 -6.36 10.54 -5.41
CA ASP A 109 -7.70 10.35 -5.92
C ASP A 109 -8.46 9.27 -5.14
N TRP A 110 -7.79 8.20 -4.67
CA TRP A 110 -8.45 7.04 -4.06
C TRP A 110 -8.11 6.83 -2.59
N TYR A 111 -6.83 6.93 -2.20
CA TYR A 111 -6.45 6.80 -0.78
C TYR A 111 -7.08 7.91 0.04
N ALA A 112 -7.15 9.13 -0.49
CA ALA A 112 -7.83 10.25 0.15
C ALA A 112 -9.34 9.98 0.34
N LEU A 113 -10.00 9.31 -0.64
CA LEU A 113 -11.41 8.93 -0.51
C LEU A 113 -11.61 7.84 0.56
N ILE A 114 -10.71 6.84 0.61
CA ILE A 114 -10.76 5.82 1.68
C ILE A 114 -10.56 6.49 3.05
N ALA A 115 -9.58 7.36 3.19
CA ALA A 115 -9.35 8.10 4.44
C ALA A 115 -10.57 8.95 4.85
N ALA A 116 -11.25 9.57 3.90
CA ALA A 116 -12.49 10.30 4.16
C ALA A 116 -13.63 9.37 4.58
N LEU A 117 -13.76 8.19 3.98
CA LEU A 117 -14.75 7.18 4.35
C LEU A 117 -14.53 6.62 5.77
N ASP A 118 -13.28 6.56 6.23
CA ASP A 118 -12.92 6.08 7.56
C ASP A 118 -13.00 7.17 8.63
N ALA A 119 -13.23 8.44 8.21
CA ALA A 119 -13.31 9.56 9.15
C ALA A 119 -14.56 9.45 10.05
N PRO A 120 -14.43 9.67 11.37
CA PRO A 120 -15.56 9.62 12.29
C PRO A 120 -16.64 10.64 11.91
N GLY A 121 -17.89 10.19 11.84
CA GLY A 121 -19.02 11.08 11.58
C GLY A 121 -19.18 11.57 10.14
N GLU A 122 -18.56 10.93 9.17
CA GLU A 122 -18.69 11.27 7.75
C GLU A 122 -20.17 11.20 7.28
N LYS A 123 -20.70 12.37 6.89
CA LYS A 123 -22.12 12.53 6.50
C LYS A 123 -22.35 12.27 5.01
N ASN A 124 -21.33 12.41 4.17
CA ASN A 124 -21.41 12.28 2.72
C ASN A 124 -20.99 10.89 2.22
N ARG A 125 -20.93 9.88 3.09
CA ARG A 125 -20.49 8.53 2.77
C ARG A 125 -21.06 7.99 1.44
N PRO A 126 -22.38 8.11 1.13
CA PRO A 126 -22.91 7.61 -0.14
C PRO A 126 -22.31 8.31 -1.37
N ALA A 127 -22.06 9.61 -1.29
CA ALA A 127 -21.45 10.36 -2.39
C ALA A 127 -19.99 9.96 -2.60
N LEU A 128 -19.22 9.79 -1.52
CA LEU A 128 -17.82 9.34 -1.57
C LEU A 128 -17.71 7.92 -2.16
N LEU A 129 -18.58 7.01 -1.76
CA LEU A 129 -18.64 5.64 -2.31
C LEU A 129 -18.95 5.65 -3.81
N LYS A 130 -19.93 6.46 -4.23
CA LYS A 130 -20.27 6.63 -5.65
C LYS A 130 -19.09 7.20 -6.44
N GLN A 131 -18.42 8.20 -5.91
CA GLN A 131 -17.23 8.81 -6.53
C GLN A 131 -16.10 7.80 -6.67
N LEU A 132 -15.79 7.05 -5.61
CA LEU A 132 -14.76 6.03 -5.62
C LEU A 132 -15.04 4.95 -6.66
N LEU A 133 -16.25 4.39 -6.66
CA LEU A 133 -16.64 3.37 -7.63
C LEU A 133 -16.60 3.88 -9.06
N ALA A 134 -17.16 5.06 -9.34
CA ALA A 134 -17.15 5.66 -10.67
C ALA A 134 -15.72 5.88 -11.18
N SER A 135 -14.83 6.38 -10.35
CA SER A 135 -13.43 6.61 -10.67
C SER A 135 -12.68 5.30 -10.95
N LEU A 136 -12.91 4.26 -10.14
CA LEU A 136 -12.31 2.93 -10.34
C LEU A 136 -12.81 2.29 -11.64
N LEU A 137 -14.09 2.39 -11.96
CA LEU A 137 -14.65 1.84 -13.20
C LEU A 137 -14.03 2.47 -14.46
N GLN A 138 -13.61 3.73 -14.41
CA GLN A 138 -12.91 4.39 -15.52
C GLN A 138 -11.54 3.77 -15.81
N THR A 139 -10.96 3.00 -14.89
CA THR A 139 -9.67 2.33 -15.11
C THR A 139 -9.79 1.00 -15.84
N GLN A 140 -10.99 0.45 -16.00
CA GLN A 140 -11.18 -0.88 -16.60
C GLN A 140 -10.49 -1.07 -17.98
N PRO A 141 -10.47 -0.07 -18.90
CA PRO A 141 -9.76 -0.24 -20.17
C PRO A 141 -8.27 -0.51 -20.01
N LEU A 142 -7.67 -0.09 -18.88
CA LEU A 142 -6.24 -0.34 -18.60
C LEU A 142 -5.94 -1.82 -18.36
N PHE A 143 -6.94 -2.62 -17.98
CA PHE A 143 -6.81 -4.05 -17.67
C PHE A 143 -7.31 -4.97 -18.79
N ALA A 144 -7.70 -4.42 -19.95
CA ALA A 144 -8.28 -5.20 -21.04
C ALA A 144 -7.26 -6.18 -21.68
N ASN A 145 -5.98 -5.83 -21.70
CA ASN A 145 -4.93 -6.62 -22.34
C ASN A 145 -3.74 -6.96 -21.42
N PRO A 146 -3.13 -6.02 -20.67
CA PRO A 146 -2.01 -6.35 -19.80
C PRO A 146 -2.51 -7.00 -18.51
N PRO A 147 -1.74 -7.93 -17.93
CA PRO A 147 -2.10 -8.56 -16.66
C PRO A 147 -1.97 -7.62 -15.47
N TYR A 148 -1.17 -6.53 -15.59
CA TYR A 148 -0.90 -5.55 -14.52
C TYR A 148 -1.18 -4.11 -14.96
N PHE A 149 -1.20 -3.17 -14.01
CA PHE A 149 -1.73 -1.83 -14.22
C PHE A 149 -1.06 -1.05 -15.37
N LEU A 150 0.26 -1.15 -15.50
CA LEU A 150 1.01 -0.43 -16.54
C LEU A 150 1.79 -1.35 -17.50
N GLY A 151 1.49 -2.65 -17.54
CA GLY A 151 2.19 -3.55 -18.45
C GLY A 151 2.12 -5.02 -18.09
N GLN A 152 3.15 -5.75 -18.55
CA GLN A 152 3.22 -7.19 -18.38
C GLN A 152 3.82 -7.61 -17.02
N ASP A 153 4.58 -6.74 -16.41
CA ASP A 153 5.31 -7.03 -15.18
C ASP A 153 4.61 -6.42 -13.95
N PHE A 154 4.59 -7.20 -12.87
CA PHE A 154 4.12 -6.75 -11.57
C PHE A 154 5.05 -5.67 -11.00
N SER A 155 4.49 -4.62 -10.40
CA SER A 155 5.23 -3.42 -10.04
C SER A 155 4.77 -2.75 -8.74
N LEU A 156 5.46 -1.67 -8.33
CA LEU A 156 5.03 -0.81 -7.21
C LEU A 156 3.65 -0.16 -7.46
N VAL A 157 3.23 -0.01 -8.71
CA VAL A 157 1.89 0.50 -9.05
C VAL A 157 0.82 -0.51 -8.62
N ASP A 158 1.04 -1.79 -8.90
CA ASP A 158 0.14 -2.88 -8.50
C ASP A 158 0.13 -3.06 -6.98
N ILE A 159 1.28 -2.94 -6.34
CA ILE A 159 1.43 -2.94 -4.88
C ILE A 159 0.66 -1.77 -4.25
N THR A 160 0.62 -0.61 -4.90
CA THR A 160 -0.18 0.53 -4.44
C THR A 160 -1.67 0.28 -4.64
N MET A 161 -2.06 -0.42 -5.68
CA MET A 161 -3.47 -0.73 -5.98
C MET A 161 -4.05 -1.83 -5.08
N ALA A 162 -3.27 -2.84 -4.75
CA ALA A 162 -3.74 -4.04 -4.05
C ALA A 162 -4.40 -3.76 -2.68
N PRO A 163 -3.82 -2.96 -1.76
CA PRO A 163 -4.47 -2.63 -0.48
C PRO A 163 -5.79 -1.89 -0.63
N LEU A 164 -5.90 -1.02 -1.63
CA LEU A 164 -7.14 -0.31 -1.95
C LEU A 164 -8.25 -1.30 -2.35
N LEU A 165 -7.97 -2.14 -3.35
CA LEU A 165 -8.94 -3.11 -3.86
C LEU A 165 -9.36 -4.13 -2.80
N TRP A 166 -8.44 -4.51 -1.92
CA TRP A 166 -8.73 -5.41 -0.81
C TRP A 166 -9.78 -4.85 0.15
N ARG A 167 -9.72 -3.54 0.42
CA ARG A 167 -10.63 -2.86 1.37
C ARG A 167 -11.99 -2.49 0.81
N LEU A 168 -12.20 -2.54 -0.50
CA LEU A 168 -13.45 -2.09 -1.11
C LEU A 168 -14.70 -2.71 -0.48
N PRO A 169 -14.80 -4.04 -0.26
CA PRO A 169 -15.97 -4.62 0.39
C PRO A 169 -16.16 -4.13 1.83
N HIS A 170 -15.07 -3.95 2.57
CA HIS A 170 -15.11 -3.41 3.93
C HIS A 170 -15.66 -1.97 3.97
N CYS A 171 -15.35 -1.17 2.95
CA CYS A 171 -15.90 0.18 2.78
C CYS A 171 -17.35 0.19 2.31
N GLY A 172 -17.89 -0.96 1.87
CA GLY A 172 -19.23 -1.08 1.29
C GLY A 172 -19.28 -0.89 -0.23
N VAL A 173 -18.13 -1.05 -0.91
CA VAL A 173 -18.04 -1.03 -2.38
C VAL A 173 -17.90 -2.46 -2.89
N GLU A 174 -18.89 -2.93 -3.64
CA GLU A 174 -18.83 -4.20 -4.34
C GLU A 174 -18.52 -3.97 -5.83
N LEU A 175 -17.53 -4.69 -6.33
CA LEU A 175 -17.24 -4.71 -7.77
C LEU A 175 -18.26 -5.60 -8.47
N THR A 176 -19.24 -4.96 -9.10
CA THR A 176 -20.31 -5.63 -9.84
C THR A 176 -19.77 -6.36 -11.07
N PRO A 177 -20.56 -7.22 -11.76
CA PRO A 177 -20.16 -7.85 -13.02
C PRO A 177 -19.68 -6.86 -14.09
N GLN A 178 -20.16 -5.61 -14.08
CA GLN A 178 -19.70 -4.55 -14.99
C GLN A 178 -18.23 -4.16 -14.74
N ALA A 179 -17.69 -4.43 -13.56
CA ALA A 179 -16.28 -4.23 -13.22
C ALA A 179 -15.40 -5.47 -13.47
N GLY A 180 -15.78 -6.33 -14.44
CA GLY A 180 -15.13 -7.64 -14.65
C GLY A 180 -13.61 -7.55 -14.77
N ALA A 181 -13.09 -6.68 -15.63
CA ALA A 181 -11.66 -6.54 -15.84
C ALA A 181 -10.92 -6.08 -14.56
N LEU A 182 -11.51 -5.15 -13.81
CA LEU A 182 -10.95 -4.68 -12.54
C LEU A 182 -10.99 -5.77 -11.46
N ARG A 183 -12.06 -6.56 -11.42
CA ARG A 183 -12.19 -7.69 -10.50
C ARG A 183 -11.17 -8.78 -10.79
N ASP A 184 -11.01 -9.16 -12.07
CA ASP A 184 -10.05 -10.19 -12.49
C ASP A 184 -8.61 -9.75 -12.20
N TYR A 185 -8.33 -8.45 -12.35
CA TYR A 185 -7.06 -7.86 -11.94
C TYR A 185 -6.87 -7.94 -10.42
N ALA A 186 -7.87 -7.55 -9.63
CA ALA A 186 -7.82 -7.62 -8.17
C ALA A 186 -7.56 -9.05 -7.67
N GLU A 187 -8.29 -10.04 -8.20
CA GLU A 187 -8.08 -11.46 -7.85
C GLU A 187 -6.66 -11.92 -8.17
N ARG A 188 -6.10 -11.51 -9.30
CA ARG A 188 -4.70 -11.82 -9.67
C ARG A 188 -3.71 -11.27 -8.65
N LEU A 189 -3.93 -10.05 -8.13
CA LEU A 189 -3.09 -9.48 -7.08
C LEU A 189 -3.20 -10.27 -5.78
N PHE A 190 -4.42 -10.65 -5.39
CA PHE A 190 -4.69 -11.34 -4.11
C PHE A 190 -4.19 -12.79 -4.10
N GLN A 191 -4.10 -13.43 -5.26
CA GLN A 191 -3.53 -14.78 -5.39
C GLN A 191 -2.01 -14.84 -5.23
N ARG A 192 -1.32 -13.68 -5.20
CA ARG A 192 0.12 -13.66 -4.98
C ARG A 192 0.46 -14.10 -3.55
N PRO A 193 1.41 -15.05 -3.37
CA PRO A 193 1.79 -15.50 -2.01
C PRO A 193 2.29 -14.35 -1.12
N ALA A 194 2.93 -13.35 -1.70
CA ALA A 194 3.41 -12.17 -0.97
C ALA A 194 2.26 -11.30 -0.46
N PHE A 195 1.14 -11.23 -1.20
CA PHE A 195 -0.06 -10.52 -0.75
C PHE A 195 -0.59 -11.12 0.56
N ALA A 196 -0.81 -12.44 0.58
CA ALA A 196 -1.30 -13.13 1.79
C ALA A 196 -0.37 -12.92 3.00
N ARG A 197 0.96 -12.99 2.78
CA ARG A 197 1.95 -12.74 3.84
C ARG A 197 2.00 -11.29 4.32
N SER A 198 1.55 -10.35 3.52
CA SER A 198 1.58 -8.92 3.85
C SER A 198 0.40 -8.46 4.72
N LEU A 199 -0.66 -9.25 4.78
CA LEU A 199 -1.88 -8.91 5.53
C LEU A 199 -1.61 -8.88 7.04
N SER A 200 -2.09 -7.84 7.69
CA SER A 200 -2.24 -7.83 9.15
C SER A 200 -3.42 -8.71 9.59
N PRO A 201 -3.55 -9.08 10.87
CA PRO A 201 -4.73 -9.77 11.37
C PRO A 201 -6.04 -9.02 11.08
N GLN A 202 -6.04 -7.70 11.19
CA GLN A 202 -7.23 -6.87 10.90
C GLN A 202 -7.58 -6.89 9.42
N GLU A 203 -6.59 -6.78 8.54
CA GLU A 203 -6.79 -6.84 7.09
C GLU A 203 -7.25 -8.22 6.63
N SER A 204 -6.73 -9.28 7.23
CA SER A 204 -7.19 -10.66 6.96
C SER A 204 -8.65 -10.88 7.33
N ALA A 205 -9.14 -10.16 8.36
CA ALA A 205 -10.55 -10.24 8.78
C ALA A 205 -11.52 -9.47 7.87
N MET A 206 -11.01 -8.59 6.97
CA MET A 206 -11.87 -7.79 6.09
C MET A 206 -12.59 -8.63 5.03
N ARG A 207 -11.97 -9.71 4.58
CA ARG A 207 -12.55 -10.67 3.63
C ARG A 207 -11.73 -11.98 3.60
N PRO A 208 -12.35 -13.14 3.25
CA PRO A 208 -11.59 -14.37 3.03
C PRO A 208 -10.64 -14.21 1.84
N LEU A 209 -9.47 -14.86 1.92
CA LEU A 209 -8.55 -14.96 0.78
C LEU A 209 -9.19 -15.80 -0.34
N PRO A 210 -8.95 -15.47 -1.61
CA PRO A 210 -9.35 -16.31 -2.72
C PRO A 210 -8.61 -17.67 -2.63
N HIS A 211 -9.31 -18.73 -2.97
CA HIS A 211 -8.82 -20.11 -2.98
C HIS A 211 -7.96 -20.39 -4.19
#